data_bf48d0a707d641288f69f7f37ae32230
#
_entry.id   bf48d0a707d641288f69f7f37ae32230
#
_cell.length_a   1.000
_cell.length_b   1.000
_cell.length_c   1.000
_cell.angle_alpha   90.00
_cell.angle_beta   90.00
_cell.angle_gamma   90.00
#
_symmetry.space_group_name_H-M   'P 1'
#
loop_
_entity.id
_entity.type
_entity.pdbx_description
1 polymer ?
#
loop_
_entity_poly.entity_id
_entity_poly.type
_entity_poly.pdbx_seq_one_letter_code
_entity_poly.pdbx_strand_id
1 'polypeptide(L)' 'MKFRTTSGMTEFTKKYISAWTEHDEGTDVFMICGTVFTIARIEREMFSNWIRGETA' A
#
# COMPACT_ATOMS: atom_id res chain seq x y z
N MET A 1 8.85 -3.60 -1.46
CA MET A 1 8.91 -2.17 -1.76
C MET A 1 8.44 -1.36 -0.58
N LYS A 2 9.07 -0.22 -0.34
CA LYS A 2 8.73 0.62 0.82
C LYS A 2 7.80 1.75 0.44
N PHE A 3 6.83 2.00 1.29
CA PHE A 3 5.92 3.13 1.12
C PHE A 3 5.78 3.87 2.43
N ARG A 4 5.52 5.18 2.34
CA ARG A 4 5.24 5.99 3.51
C ARG A 4 3.82 5.72 3.99
N THR A 5 3.69 5.35 5.26
CA THR A 5 2.38 5.10 5.86
C THR A 5 2.22 5.97 7.09
N THR A 6 1.03 5.94 7.68
CA THR A 6 0.80 6.66 8.93
C THR A 6 1.65 6.11 10.07
N SER A 7 2.22 4.92 9.91
CA SER A 7 3.11 4.31 10.89
C SER A 7 4.59 4.49 10.53
N GLY A 8 4.88 5.27 9.49
CA GLY A 8 6.24 5.49 9.03
C GLY A 8 6.53 4.72 7.75
N MET A 9 7.81 4.65 7.37
CA MET A 9 8.18 3.89 6.16
C MET A 9 8.02 2.41 6.45
N THR A 10 7.22 1.76 5.63
CA THR A 10 6.87 0.35 5.82
C THR A 10 7.21 -0.45 4.58
N GLU A 11 7.86 -1.58 4.77
CA GLU A 11 8.20 -2.50 3.68
C GLU A 11 7.02 -3.43 3.43
N PHE A 12 6.58 -3.52 2.16
CA PHE A 12 5.46 -4.38 1.77
C PHE A 12 5.92 -5.49 0.85
N THR A 13 5.34 -6.67 1.03
CA THR A 13 5.53 -7.81 0.15
C THR A 13 4.17 -8.16 -0.44
N LYS A 14 4.08 -8.20 -1.77
CA LYS A 14 2.78 -8.37 -2.45
C LYS A 14 2.00 -9.57 -1.97
N LYS A 15 2.66 -10.70 -1.75
CA LYS A 15 1.96 -11.93 -1.39
C LYS A 15 1.26 -11.87 -0.03
N TYR A 16 1.61 -10.88 0.79
CA TYR A 16 0.98 -10.72 2.10
C TYR A 16 -0.13 -9.70 2.09
N ILE A 17 -0.45 -9.12 0.94
CA ILE A 17 -1.51 -8.13 0.81
C ILE A 17 -2.79 -8.84 0.39
N SER A 18 -3.85 -8.67 1.19
CA SER A 18 -5.14 -9.29 0.92
C SER A 18 -6.01 -8.41 0.03
N ALA A 19 -6.03 -7.11 0.32
CA ALA A 19 -6.88 -6.17 -0.42
C ALA A 19 -6.39 -4.76 -0.13
N TRP A 20 -6.90 -3.79 -0.90
CA TRP A 20 -6.63 -2.38 -0.62
C TRP A 20 -7.82 -1.55 -1.05
N THR A 21 -7.98 -0.38 -0.42
CA THR A 21 -9.06 0.55 -0.71
C THR A 21 -8.50 1.95 -0.80
N GLU A 22 -8.77 2.63 -1.90
CA GLU A 22 -8.33 4.02 -2.07
C GLU A 22 -9.39 4.96 -1.54
N HIS A 23 -8.93 6.01 -0.85
CA HIS A 23 -9.82 7.05 -0.33
C HIS A 23 -9.09 8.39 -0.33
N ASP A 24 -9.77 9.43 0.12
CA ASP A 24 -9.23 10.80 0.02
C ASP A 24 -7.90 10.98 0.73
N GLU A 25 -7.67 10.23 1.79
CA GLU A 25 -6.46 10.42 2.60
C GLU A 25 -5.32 9.49 2.19
N GLY A 26 -5.58 8.55 1.28
CA GLY A 26 -4.53 7.64 0.84
C GLY A 26 -5.11 6.30 0.43
N THR A 27 -4.36 5.25 0.71
CA THR A 27 -4.76 3.89 0.38
C THR A 27 -4.63 3.01 1.61
N ASP A 28 -5.72 2.39 2.01
CA ASP A 28 -5.70 1.41 3.09
C ASP A 28 -5.32 0.06 2.51
N VAL A 29 -4.27 -0.53 3.07
CA VAL A 29 -3.78 -1.84 2.62
C VAL A 29 -4.05 -2.86 3.72
N PHE A 30 -4.82 -3.89 3.37
CA PHE A 30 -5.20 -4.95 4.30
C PHE A 30 -4.28 -6.14 4.11
N MET A 31 -3.55 -6.48 5.17
CA MET A 31 -2.62 -7.59 5.13
C MET A 31 -3.34 -8.89 5.48
N ILE A 32 -2.82 -10.01 5.00
CA ILE A 32 -3.46 -11.31 5.27
C ILE A 32 -3.49 -11.65 6.76
N CYS A 33 -2.62 -11.04 7.56
CA CYS A 33 -2.61 -11.24 9.01
C CYS A 33 -3.62 -10.36 9.74
N GLY A 34 -4.36 -9.51 9.02
CA GLY A 34 -5.36 -8.64 9.62
C GLY A 34 -4.88 -7.24 9.92
N THR A 35 -3.60 -6.96 9.78
CA THR A 35 -3.06 -5.61 9.99
C THR A 35 -3.44 -4.71 8.84
N VAL A 36 -3.75 -3.44 9.14
CA VAL A 36 -4.10 -2.45 8.13
C VAL A 36 -3.08 -1.31 8.17
N PHE A 37 -2.56 -0.95 7.01
CA PHE A 37 -1.67 0.20 6.86
C PHE A 37 -2.31 1.20 5.91
N THR A 38 -2.15 2.49 6.21
CA THR A 38 -2.63 3.54 5.32
C THR A 38 -1.43 4.19 4.64
N ILE A 39 -1.32 4.00 3.34
CA ILE A 39 -0.24 4.57 2.54
C ILE A 39 -0.58 6.02 2.23
N ALA A 40 0.42 6.90 2.36
CA ALA A 40 0.23 8.32 2.10
C ALA A 40 -0.30 8.55 0.69
N ARG A 41 -1.19 9.52 0.58
CA ARG A 41 -1.83 9.85 -0.70
C ARG A 41 -0.82 10.16 -1.80
N ILE A 42 0.28 10.79 -1.44
CA ILE A 42 1.30 11.18 -2.41
C ILE A 42 1.93 9.98 -3.08
N GLU A 43 1.85 8.80 -2.45
CA GLU A 43 2.43 7.57 -3.01
C GLU A 43 1.39 6.64 -3.60
N ARG A 44 0.15 7.11 -3.74
CA ARG A 44 -0.93 6.26 -4.25
C ARG A 44 -0.62 5.69 -5.63
N GLU A 45 -0.17 6.54 -6.54
CA GLU A 45 0.10 6.09 -7.91
C GLU A 45 1.23 5.07 -7.94
N MET A 46 2.28 5.32 -7.16
CA MET A 46 3.40 4.40 -7.07
C MET A 46 2.95 3.04 -6.54
N PHE A 47 2.12 3.04 -5.50
CA PHE A 47 1.60 1.80 -4.95
C PHE A 47 0.73 1.08 -5.99
N SER A 48 -0.14 1.81 -6.66
CA SER A 48 -1.05 1.23 -7.63
C SER A 48 -0.29 0.53 -8.75
N ASN A 49 0.74 1.19 -9.27
CA ASN A 49 1.57 0.61 -10.34
C ASN A 49 2.30 -0.62 -9.86
N TRP A 50 2.84 -0.57 -8.64
CA TRP A 50 3.58 -1.68 -8.08
C TRP A 50 2.71 -2.90 -7.86
N ILE A 51 1.52 -2.70 -7.26
CA ILE A 51 0.66 -3.83 -6.91
C ILE A 51 0.09 -4.50 -8.15
N ARG A 52 -0.07 -3.75 -9.24
CA ARG A 52 -0.56 -4.31 -10.49
C ARG A 52 0.56 -4.95 -11.31
N GLY A 53 1.80 -4.80 -10.88
CA GLY A 53 2.92 -5.34 -11.63
C GLY A 53 3.29 -4.52 -12.86
N GLU A 54 2.86 -3.27 -12.93
CA GLU A 54 3.14 -2.38 -14.06
C GLU A 54 4.45 -1.65 -13.86
N THR A 55 5.49 -2.40 -13.68
CA THR A 55 6.81 -1.79 -13.59
C THR A 55 7.30 -1.60 -15.00
N ALA A 56 7.56 -0.39 -15.30
CA ALA A 56 8.12 -0.09 -16.62
C ALA A 56 9.48 -0.74 -16.78
#